data_c1cebfaf67a52a68d98f38fe6300e7a7
#
_entry.id   c1cebfaf67a52a68d98f38fe6300e7a7
#
_cell.length_a   1.000
_cell.length_b   1.000
_cell.length_c   1.000
_cell.angle_alpha   90.00
_cell.angle_beta   90.00
_cell.angle_gamma   90.00
#
_symmetry.space_group_name_H-M   'P 1'
#
loop_
_entity.id
_entity.type
_entity.pdbx_description
1 polymer ?
#
loop_
_entity_poly.entity_id
_entity_poly.type
_entity_poly.pdbx_seq_one_letter_code
_entity_poly.pdbx_strand_id
1 'polypeptide(L)'
;ELSYVIAKHHSNFESMEAYLKNFQLKAEELLRKWKEEPVPGFSQLRYFYEIPIAKNINQYFMCRKAFGRTENDIVHYFFIRLEYSILVACDYYATTEFNSGFEMDCFGKADASKFREIYERSHLMESIRKYGKESYPRKKWDGKEKINILRNELFLEAEENLKAAEEDYIYFVEAPTGSGKSNLALNLSLKFLEHADKVFEIYPFNTLAEQNRHTLETIFGKTEAINDIAVVNSLTPIRGRGNVEEDPEKYYKEALLDRQFLNYPFILSSHVTFFRTLFGTGKEDIMSFFQLLNSVVVLDEIQSYRNAIWTEIMIFLNSCAELMNMKIIIMSATLPDLSQLVDGKCNVVKLIRNPEKYTLHPTFANRVICNYELLQEEITLDRLRRHVLENMQLREKSGAKILITFIKKQTAYDFFHRMKEALGEQSEWQLKLLTGDDSIYERESILKPIQENV
;
A
#
# COMPACT_ATOMS: atom_id res chain seq x y z
N GLU A 1 4.69 -7.47 29.01
CA GLU A 1 4.43 -6.78 27.73
C GLU A 1 4.34 -5.27 27.96
N LEU A 2 3.43 -4.79 28.81
CA LEU A 2 3.29 -3.35 29.07
C LEU A 2 4.61 -2.68 29.50
N SER A 3 5.42 -3.31 30.36
CA SER A 3 6.73 -2.76 30.76
C SER A 3 7.70 -2.63 29.58
N TYR A 4 7.62 -3.52 28.60
CA TYR A 4 8.40 -3.44 27.37
C TYR A 4 7.96 -2.23 26.53
N VAL A 5 6.66 -2.06 26.33
CA VAL A 5 6.09 -0.93 25.59
C VAL A 5 6.49 0.39 26.23
N ILE A 6 6.32 0.53 27.56
CA ILE A 6 6.72 1.73 28.32
C ILE A 6 8.22 1.99 28.20
N ALA A 7 9.06 0.96 28.27
CA ALA A 7 10.52 1.13 28.15
C ALA A 7 10.97 1.52 26.74
N LYS A 8 10.19 1.19 25.72
CA LYS A 8 10.55 1.36 24.30
C LYS A 8 9.88 2.55 23.61
N HIS A 9 8.92 3.25 24.22
CA HIS A 9 8.19 4.34 23.55
C HIS A 9 9.06 5.51 23.05
N HIS A 10 10.27 5.69 23.59
CA HIS A 10 11.26 6.63 23.07
C HIS A 10 12.37 6.00 22.22
N SER A 11 12.27 4.71 21.87
CA SER A 11 13.32 3.98 21.13
C SER A 11 12.73 2.96 20.16
N ASN A 12 13.61 2.34 19.37
CA ASN A 12 13.22 1.28 18.45
C ASN A 12 12.95 -0.04 19.17
N PHE A 13 12.15 -0.89 18.55
CA PHE A 13 11.94 -2.26 19.03
C PHE A 13 13.20 -3.10 18.91
N GLU A 14 13.38 -3.96 19.90
CA GLU A 14 14.37 -5.04 19.90
C GLU A 14 13.66 -6.37 20.19
N SER A 15 14.36 -7.48 20.12
CA SER A 15 13.74 -8.74 20.51
C SER A 15 13.37 -8.72 21.99
N MET A 16 12.23 -9.32 22.35
CA MET A 16 11.82 -9.46 23.75
C MET A 16 12.88 -10.14 24.61
N GLU A 17 13.62 -11.07 24.02
CA GLU A 17 14.74 -11.75 24.71
C GLU A 17 15.87 -10.79 25.05
N ALA A 18 16.29 -9.93 24.12
CA ALA A 18 17.32 -8.93 24.36
C ALA A 18 16.86 -7.92 25.44
N TYR A 19 15.60 -7.45 25.34
CA TYR A 19 15.01 -6.57 26.34
C TYR A 19 15.04 -7.20 27.75
N LEU A 20 14.55 -8.44 27.89
CA LEU A 20 14.45 -9.09 29.19
C LEU A 20 15.83 -9.34 29.83
N LYS A 21 16.84 -9.69 29.04
CA LYS A 21 18.23 -9.79 29.53
C LYS A 21 18.75 -8.45 30.03
N ASN A 22 18.56 -7.39 29.25
CA ASN A 22 19.00 -6.04 29.63
C ASN A 22 18.21 -5.52 30.85
N PHE A 23 16.91 -5.77 30.91
CA PHE A 23 16.05 -5.40 32.02
C PHE A 23 16.46 -6.11 33.31
N GLN A 24 16.75 -7.40 33.27
CA GLN A 24 17.21 -8.16 34.42
C GLN A 24 18.50 -7.58 34.99
N LEU A 25 19.52 -7.34 34.15
CA LEU A 25 20.79 -6.76 34.58
C LEU A 25 20.63 -5.39 35.21
N LYS A 26 19.84 -4.50 34.56
CA LYS A 26 19.58 -3.15 35.08
C LYS A 26 18.74 -3.17 36.36
N ALA A 27 17.75 -4.04 36.44
CA ALA A 27 16.91 -4.17 37.63
C ALA A 27 17.71 -4.66 38.85
N GLU A 28 18.59 -5.65 38.66
CA GLU A 28 19.51 -6.14 39.70
C GLU A 28 20.48 -5.06 40.15
N GLU A 29 21.05 -4.28 39.23
CA GLU A 29 21.92 -3.13 39.57
C GLU A 29 21.18 -2.03 40.35
N LEU A 30 19.99 -1.65 39.89
CA LEU A 30 19.16 -0.65 40.54
C LEU A 30 18.72 -1.10 41.96
N LEU A 31 18.32 -2.37 42.11
CA LEU A 31 17.95 -2.94 43.39
C LEU A 31 19.13 -2.93 44.37
N ARG A 32 20.37 -3.21 43.89
CA ARG A 32 21.58 -3.14 44.68
C ARG A 32 21.85 -1.70 45.12
N LYS A 33 21.84 -0.72 44.21
CA LYS A 33 22.06 0.69 44.49
C LYS A 33 21.02 1.22 45.50
N TRP A 34 19.78 0.87 45.37
CA TRP A 34 18.73 1.29 46.28
C TRP A 34 18.82 0.67 47.68
N LYS A 35 19.39 -0.52 47.79
CA LYS A 35 19.71 -1.09 49.12
C LYS A 35 20.87 -0.39 49.80
N GLU A 36 21.85 0.07 49.01
CA GLU A 36 23.02 0.80 49.53
C GLU A 36 22.69 2.27 49.84
N GLU A 37 21.86 2.93 49.03
CA GLU A 37 21.41 4.33 49.19
C GLU A 37 19.89 4.45 49.03
N PRO A 38 19.10 4.32 50.10
CA PRO A 38 17.65 4.45 50.05
C PRO A 38 17.24 5.87 49.65
N VAL A 39 16.47 6.05 48.58
CA VAL A 39 15.96 7.35 48.15
C VAL A 39 14.84 7.80 49.09
N PRO A 40 14.93 8.98 49.76
CA PRO A 40 13.90 9.50 50.66
C PRO A 40 12.56 9.70 49.92
N GLY A 41 11.47 9.24 50.51
CA GLY A 41 10.12 9.33 49.94
C GLY A 41 9.67 8.11 49.12
N PHE A 42 10.55 7.18 48.80
CA PHE A 42 10.24 5.96 48.06
C PHE A 42 9.99 4.70 48.90
N SER A 43 9.81 4.86 50.22
CA SER A 43 9.49 3.75 51.13
C SER A 43 8.21 2.97 50.74
N GLN A 44 7.28 3.60 50.01
CA GLN A 44 6.09 2.95 49.48
C GLN A 44 6.37 2.02 48.30
N LEU A 45 7.52 2.16 47.64
CA LEU A 45 7.97 1.26 46.55
C LEU A 45 8.59 -0.03 47.09
N ARG A 46 8.63 -0.27 48.40
CA ARG A 46 9.12 -1.53 49.01
C ARG A 46 8.43 -2.77 48.38
N TYR A 47 7.16 -2.63 47.96
CA TYR A 47 6.41 -3.65 47.27
C TYR A 47 7.07 -4.09 45.96
N PHE A 48 7.75 -3.22 45.25
CA PHE A 48 8.46 -3.56 44.02
C PHE A 48 9.76 -4.35 44.24
N TYR A 49 10.36 -4.29 45.42
CA TYR A 49 11.56 -5.05 45.77
C TYR A 49 11.27 -6.55 46.00
N GLU A 50 10.02 -6.91 46.24
CA GLU A 50 9.60 -8.29 46.49
C GLU A 50 9.15 -9.01 45.24
N ILE A 51 9.08 -8.31 44.06
CA ILE A 51 8.73 -8.96 42.79
C ILE A 51 9.88 -9.85 42.38
N PRO A 52 9.66 -11.16 42.22
CA PRO A 52 10.71 -12.10 41.81
C PRO A 52 10.99 -11.98 40.31
N ILE A 53 11.60 -10.87 39.88
CA ILE A 53 11.86 -10.53 38.48
C ILE A 53 12.60 -11.65 37.76
N ALA A 54 13.69 -12.15 38.35
CA ALA A 54 14.48 -13.24 37.76
C ALA A 54 13.65 -14.53 37.59
N LYS A 55 12.78 -14.84 38.56
CA LYS A 55 11.88 -16.02 38.48
C LYS A 55 10.87 -15.87 37.36
N ASN A 56 10.26 -14.69 37.25
CA ASN A 56 9.25 -14.42 36.22
C ASN A 56 9.85 -14.41 34.81
N ILE A 57 11.05 -13.84 34.64
CA ILE A 57 11.79 -13.87 33.39
C ILE A 57 12.17 -15.30 33.01
N ASN A 58 12.72 -16.08 33.95
CA ASN A 58 13.05 -17.47 33.69
C ASN A 58 11.81 -18.30 33.34
N GLN A 59 10.69 -18.06 34.02
CA GLN A 59 9.43 -18.74 33.72
C GLN A 59 8.93 -18.39 32.32
N TYR A 60 9.03 -17.14 31.88
CA TYR A 60 8.71 -16.73 30.52
C TYR A 60 9.54 -17.51 29.49
N PHE A 61 10.88 -17.59 29.67
CA PHE A 61 11.74 -18.33 28.76
C PHE A 61 11.47 -19.84 28.77
N MET A 62 11.14 -20.40 29.91
CA MET A 62 10.80 -21.83 30.03
C MET A 62 9.47 -22.14 29.36
N CYS A 63 8.44 -21.32 29.56
CA CYS A 63 7.16 -21.46 28.88
C CYS A 63 7.32 -21.36 27.36
N ARG A 64 8.04 -20.38 26.87
CA ARG A 64 8.28 -20.20 25.43
C ARG A 64 9.07 -21.36 24.82
N LYS A 65 10.03 -21.94 25.56
CA LYS A 65 10.80 -23.09 25.12
C LYS A 65 9.98 -24.39 25.11
N ALA A 66 9.01 -24.52 26.04
CA ALA A 66 8.14 -25.69 26.15
C ALA A 66 7.00 -25.71 25.13
N PHE A 67 6.42 -24.56 24.81
CA PHE A 67 5.22 -24.46 23.94
C PHE A 67 5.53 -24.15 22.46
N GLY A 68 6.79 -23.84 22.10
CA GLY A 68 7.17 -23.50 20.73
C GLY A 68 6.54 -22.18 20.26
N ARG A 69 6.58 -21.95 18.93
CA ARG A 69 5.83 -20.84 18.30
C ARG A 69 4.36 -21.27 18.16
N THR A 70 3.45 -20.52 18.77
CA THR A 70 2.02 -20.77 18.75
C THR A 70 1.29 -19.67 17.99
N GLU A 71 0.02 -19.91 17.62
CA GLU A 71 -0.88 -18.87 17.08
C GLU A 71 -0.96 -17.64 18.01
N ASN A 72 -0.79 -17.82 19.30
CA ASN A 72 -0.72 -16.74 20.28
C ASN A 72 0.46 -15.78 20.05
N ASP A 73 1.55 -16.20 19.38
CA ASP A 73 2.69 -15.31 19.08
C ASP A 73 2.29 -14.17 18.12
N ILE A 74 1.38 -14.45 17.20
CA ILE A 74 0.85 -13.43 16.27
C ILE A 74 -0.04 -12.45 17.04
N VAL A 75 -0.91 -12.93 17.90
CA VAL A 75 -1.78 -12.06 18.74
C VAL A 75 -0.93 -11.15 19.63
N HIS A 76 0.11 -11.67 20.29
CA HIS A 76 1.03 -10.88 21.10
C HIS A 76 1.80 -9.85 20.27
N TYR A 77 2.21 -10.22 19.06
CA TYR A 77 2.86 -9.30 18.14
C TYR A 77 1.98 -8.09 17.81
N PHE A 78 0.72 -8.30 17.43
CA PHE A 78 -0.23 -7.23 17.14
C PHE A 78 -0.53 -6.38 18.36
N PHE A 79 -0.76 -7.02 19.50
CA PHE A 79 -1.09 -6.35 20.75
C PHE A 79 0.02 -5.40 21.20
N ILE A 80 1.28 -5.85 21.24
CA ILE A 80 2.43 -5.03 21.62
C ILE A 80 2.59 -3.85 20.65
N ARG A 81 2.45 -4.06 19.36
CA ARG A 81 2.56 -2.97 18.38
C ARG A 81 1.43 -1.96 18.52
N LEU A 82 0.22 -2.42 18.76
CA LEU A 82 -0.93 -1.57 18.98
C LEU A 82 -0.77 -0.71 20.24
N GLU A 83 -0.45 -1.32 21.38
CA GLU A 83 -0.18 -0.57 22.62
C GLU A 83 0.92 0.47 22.45
N TYR A 84 2.01 0.08 21.78
CA TYR A 84 3.12 0.99 21.51
C TYR A 84 2.69 2.16 20.61
N SER A 85 1.99 1.89 19.52
CA SER A 85 1.58 2.93 18.57
C SER A 85 0.61 3.92 19.23
N ILE A 86 -0.33 3.44 20.04
CA ILE A 86 -1.26 4.30 20.81
C ILE A 86 -0.50 5.15 21.83
N LEU A 87 0.41 4.55 22.60
CA LEU A 87 1.19 5.28 23.60
C LEU A 87 2.03 6.39 22.96
N VAL A 88 2.71 6.08 21.85
CA VAL A 88 3.48 7.08 21.11
C VAL A 88 2.61 8.18 20.53
N ALA A 89 1.44 7.84 19.98
CA ALA A 89 0.49 8.82 19.48
C ALA A 89 0.01 9.76 20.57
N CYS A 90 -0.39 9.22 21.74
CA CYS A 90 -0.82 10.02 22.88
C CYS A 90 0.28 10.99 23.37
N ASP A 91 1.54 10.50 23.44
CA ASP A 91 2.68 11.33 23.85
C ASP A 91 2.93 12.50 22.86
N TYR A 92 2.91 12.20 21.55
CA TYR A 92 3.10 13.24 20.52
C TYR A 92 1.96 14.26 20.50
N TYR A 93 0.71 13.80 20.56
CA TYR A 93 -0.45 14.69 20.52
C TYR A 93 -0.49 15.58 21.77
N ALA A 94 -0.35 15.00 22.97
CA ALA A 94 -0.32 15.77 24.22
C ALA A 94 0.83 16.80 24.24
N THR A 95 2.01 16.42 23.75
CA THR A 95 3.16 17.33 23.66
C THR A 95 2.90 18.46 22.65
N THR A 96 2.28 18.15 21.53
CA THR A 96 1.95 19.15 20.50
C THR A 96 0.87 20.09 20.99
N GLU A 97 -0.20 19.59 21.60
CA GLU A 97 -1.26 20.40 22.19
C GLU A 97 -0.71 21.35 23.26
N PHE A 98 0.14 20.83 24.14
CA PHE A 98 0.76 21.64 25.22
C PHE A 98 1.64 22.77 24.65
N ASN A 99 2.44 22.48 23.61
CA ASN A 99 3.40 23.45 23.07
C ASN A 99 2.77 24.45 22.09
N SER A 100 1.74 24.05 21.34
CA SER A 100 1.16 24.87 20.27
C SER A 100 -0.25 25.38 20.58
N GLY A 101 -0.89 24.90 21.66
CA GLY A 101 -2.30 25.17 21.93
C GLY A 101 -3.27 24.62 20.89
N PHE A 102 -2.80 23.73 20.03
CA PHE A 102 -3.58 23.09 18.99
C PHE A 102 -4.23 21.82 19.53
N GLU A 103 -5.56 21.75 19.52
CA GLU A 103 -6.30 20.54 19.88
C GLU A 103 -6.38 19.58 18.68
N MET A 104 -6.01 18.32 18.90
CA MET A 104 -6.14 17.26 17.90
C MET A 104 -7.55 16.69 17.94
N ASP A 105 -8.39 17.12 17.04
CA ASP A 105 -9.81 16.71 16.94
C ASP A 105 -10.09 15.73 15.79
N CYS A 106 -9.15 15.56 14.87
CA CYS A 106 -9.31 14.74 13.67
C CYS A 106 -8.21 13.68 13.52
N PHE A 107 -8.58 12.42 13.67
CA PHE A 107 -7.70 11.27 13.45
C PHE A 107 -7.84 10.65 12.04
N GLY A 108 -8.46 11.39 11.13
CA GLY A 108 -8.67 10.97 9.74
C GLY A 108 -9.70 9.86 9.59
N LYS A 109 -10.77 9.88 10.39
CA LYS A 109 -11.91 9.01 10.16
C LYS A 109 -12.68 9.46 8.92
N ALA A 110 -13.02 8.51 8.05
CA ALA A 110 -13.73 8.81 6.81
C ALA A 110 -15.22 9.09 7.06
N ASP A 111 -15.74 10.09 6.36
CA ASP A 111 -17.18 10.21 6.13
C ASP A 111 -17.57 9.39 4.89
N ALA A 112 -17.97 8.14 5.16
CA ALA A 112 -18.35 7.20 4.11
C ALA A 112 -19.49 7.71 3.23
N SER A 113 -20.47 8.40 3.82
CA SER A 113 -21.64 8.92 3.10
C SER A 113 -21.23 10.00 2.10
N LYS A 114 -20.35 10.92 2.49
CA LYS A 114 -19.81 11.98 1.64
C LYS A 114 -19.10 11.41 0.42
N PHE A 115 -18.16 10.47 0.63
CA PHE A 115 -17.41 9.84 -0.47
C PHE A 115 -18.32 9.08 -1.42
N ARG A 116 -19.24 8.29 -0.87
CA ARG A 116 -20.16 7.46 -1.66
C ARG A 116 -21.14 8.30 -2.48
N GLU A 117 -21.72 9.33 -1.90
CA GLU A 117 -22.67 10.21 -2.61
C GLU A 117 -22.02 10.87 -3.83
N ILE A 118 -20.78 11.38 -3.67
CA ILE A 118 -20.03 12.00 -4.78
C ILE A 118 -19.71 10.95 -5.84
N TYR A 119 -19.27 9.76 -5.44
CA TYR A 119 -18.88 8.69 -6.35
C TYR A 119 -20.08 8.18 -7.16
N GLU A 120 -21.22 7.89 -6.52
CA GLU A 120 -22.43 7.39 -7.21
C GLU A 120 -23.02 8.43 -8.18
N ARG A 121 -22.79 9.72 -7.96
CA ARG A 121 -23.18 10.80 -8.89
C ARG A 121 -22.17 11.03 -10.02
N SER A 122 -21.07 10.33 -10.04
CA SER A 122 -20.09 10.47 -11.12
C SER A 122 -20.63 9.91 -12.44
N HIS A 123 -20.22 10.52 -13.54
CA HIS A 123 -20.60 10.07 -14.89
C HIS A 123 -20.21 8.58 -15.14
N LEU A 124 -19.10 8.13 -14.53
CA LEU A 124 -18.68 6.74 -14.58
C LEU A 124 -19.76 5.82 -13.99
N MET A 125 -20.21 6.13 -12.77
CA MET A 125 -21.20 5.31 -12.06
C MET A 125 -22.57 5.37 -12.73
N GLU A 126 -23.01 6.52 -13.21
CA GLU A 126 -24.24 6.63 -14.01
C GLU A 126 -24.22 5.67 -15.20
N SER A 127 -23.10 5.62 -15.93
CA SER A 127 -22.93 4.71 -17.07
C SER A 127 -22.98 3.24 -16.69
N ILE A 128 -22.29 2.86 -15.60
CA ILE A 128 -22.29 1.47 -15.09
C ILE A 128 -23.67 1.07 -14.60
N ARG A 129 -24.36 1.93 -13.83
CA ARG A 129 -25.70 1.67 -13.30
C ARG A 129 -26.75 1.56 -14.41
N LYS A 130 -26.64 2.39 -15.45
CA LYS A 130 -27.48 2.28 -16.64
C LYS A 130 -27.29 0.93 -17.33
N TYR A 131 -26.04 0.54 -17.59
CA TYR A 131 -25.72 -0.78 -18.17
C TYR A 131 -26.25 -1.93 -17.30
N GLY A 132 -26.11 -1.83 -15.99
CA GLY A 132 -26.60 -2.83 -15.05
C GLY A 132 -28.12 -3.07 -15.16
N LYS A 133 -28.90 -2.02 -15.33
CA LYS A 133 -30.36 -2.12 -15.47
C LYS A 133 -30.80 -2.64 -16.84
N GLU A 134 -30.10 -2.28 -17.90
CA GLU A 134 -30.53 -2.53 -19.28
C GLU A 134 -29.99 -3.84 -19.87
N SER A 135 -28.80 -4.26 -19.45
CA SER A 135 -28.00 -5.25 -20.20
C SER A 135 -27.29 -6.31 -19.37
N TYR A 136 -27.16 -6.13 -18.05
CA TYR A 136 -26.44 -7.07 -17.19
C TYR A 136 -27.38 -8.15 -16.61
N PRO A 137 -26.91 -9.43 -16.42
CA PRO A 137 -25.69 -9.99 -17.00
C PRO A 137 -25.86 -10.36 -18.47
N ARG A 138 -24.79 -10.19 -19.26
CA ARG A 138 -24.84 -10.53 -20.67
C ARG A 138 -24.87 -12.05 -20.89
N LYS A 139 -25.87 -12.54 -21.60
CA LYS A 139 -26.10 -13.98 -21.78
C LYS A 139 -25.17 -14.63 -22.78
N LYS A 140 -24.71 -13.88 -23.78
CA LYS A 140 -23.85 -14.39 -24.86
C LYS A 140 -22.76 -13.38 -25.20
N TRP A 141 -21.58 -13.91 -25.49
CA TRP A 141 -20.38 -13.19 -25.89
C TRP A 141 -20.05 -13.59 -27.34
N ASP A 142 -19.90 -12.63 -28.23
CA ASP A 142 -19.56 -12.88 -29.63
C ASP A 142 -18.10 -12.57 -29.98
N GLY A 143 -17.30 -12.16 -29.01
CA GLY A 143 -15.88 -11.83 -29.16
C GLY A 143 -15.62 -10.46 -29.76
N LYS A 144 -16.66 -9.65 -30.02
CA LYS A 144 -16.59 -8.30 -30.59
C LYS A 144 -17.04 -7.23 -29.63
N GLU A 145 -17.16 -7.57 -28.36
CA GLU A 145 -17.59 -6.63 -27.33
C GLU A 145 -16.63 -5.46 -27.19
N LYS A 146 -17.20 -4.26 -27.05
CA LYS A 146 -16.43 -3.07 -26.72
C LYS A 146 -15.86 -3.20 -25.30
N ILE A 147 -14.66 -2.69 -25.10
CA ILE A 147 -13.95 -2.77 -23.81
C ILE A 147 -14.76 -2.28 -22.61
N ASN A 148 -15.59 -1.24 -22.77
CA ASN A 148 -16.42 -0.71 -21.69
C ASN A 148 -17.54 -1.67 -21.29
N ILE A 149 -18.04 -2.50 -22.20
CA ILE A 149 -19.00 -3.56 -21.86
C ILE A 149 -18.35 -4.59 -20.93
N LEU A 150 -17.14 -5.03 -21.28
CA LEU A 150 -16.38 -5.98 -20.47
C LEU A 150 -16.03 -5.42 -19.09
N ARG A 151 -15.69 -4.12 -19.02
CA ARG A 151 -15.44 -3.42 -17.77
C ARG A 151 -16.69 -3.35 -16.89
N ASN A 152 -17.84 -3.06 -17.46
CA ASN A 152 -19.11 -2.98 -16.73
C ASN A 152 -19.53 -4.36 -16.22
N GLU A 153 -19.39 -5.42 -17.02
CA GLU A 153 -19.69 -6.80 -16.61
C GLU A 153 -18.81 -7.22 -15.43
N LEU A 154 -17.49 -7.01 -15.54
CA LEU A 154 -16.53 -7.34 -14.49
C LEU A 154 -16.83 -6.58 -13.19
N PHE A 155 -17.12 -5.29 -13.30
CA PHE A 155 -17.46 -4.44 -12.17
C PHE A 155 -18.72 -4.94 -11.44
N LEU A 156 -19.79 -5.22 -12.19
CA LEU A 156 -21.08 -5.67 -11.61
C LEU A 156 -20.98 -7.10 -11.06
N GLU A 157 -20.21 -8.00 -11.71
CA GLU A 157 -19.94 -9.34 -11.19
C GLU A 157 -19.23 -9.29 -9.84
N ALA A 158 -18.23 -8.41 -9.70
CA ALA A 158 -17.53 -8.23 -8.43
C ALA A 158 -18.43 -7.68 -7.32
N GLU A 159 -19.30 -6.70 -7.66
CA GLU A 159 -20.29 -6.16 -6.70
C GLU A 159 -21.29 -7.22 -6.24
N GLU A 160 -21.79 -8.04 -7.17
CA GLU A 160 -22.76 -9.09 -6.84
C GLU A 160 -22.14 -10.17 -5.95
N ASN A 161 -20.90 -10.59 -6.26
CA ASN A 161 -20.20 -11.59 -5.46
C ASN A 161 -19.80 -11.05 -4.08
N LEU A 162 -19.48 -9.74 -3.97
CA LEU A 162 -19.20 -9.12 -2.68
C LEU A 162 -20.40 -9.19 -1.74
N LYS A 163 -21.62 -8.89 -2.21
CA LYS A 163 -22.84 -8.94 -1.38
C LYS A 163 -23.08 -10.30 -0.73
N ALA A 164 -22.60 -11.36 -1.36
CA ALA A 164 -22.75 -12.73 -0.83
C ALA A 164 -21.67 -13.09 0.22
N ALA A 165 -20.66 -12.23 0.41
CA ALA A 165 -19.48 -12.53 1.21
C ALA A 165 -18.97 -11.29 2.01
N GLU A 166 -19.85 -10.39 2.42
CA GLU A 166 -19.50 -9.15 3.13
C GLU A 166 -18.82 -9.39 4.48
N GLU A 167 -19.11 -10.52 5.12
CA GLU A 167 -18.53 -10.90 6.42
C GLU A 167 -17.09 -11.40 6.34
N ASP A 168 -16.63 -11.80 5.16
CA ASP A 168 -15.26 -12.29 4.99
C ASP A 168 -14.23 -11.14 5.11
N TYR A 169 -12.96 -11.51 5.28
CA TYR A 169 -11.88 -10.52 5.50
C TYR A 169 -11.00 -10.30 4.29
N ILE A 170 -10.76 -11.33 3.46
CA ILE A 170 -9.85 -11.24 2.30
C ILE A 170 -10.59 -11.51 1.01
N TYR A 171 -10.47 -10.56 0.10
CA TYR A 171 -11.10 -10.58 -1.22
C TYR A 171 -10.07 -10.54 -2.31
N PHE A 172 -10.34 -11.27 -3.37
CA PHE A 172 -9.43 -11.41 -4.50
C PHE A 172 -10.09 -10.99 -5.81
N VAL A 173 -9.44 -10.10 -6.54
CA VAL A 173 -9.85 -9.62 -7.86
C VAL A 173 -8.75 -9.93 -8.88
N GLU A 174 -8.96 -10.95 -9.69
CA GLU A 174 -8.12 -11.24 -10.83
C GLU A 174 -8.80 -10.71 -12.11
N ALA A 175 -8.13 -9.76 -12.78
CA ALA A 175 -8.69 -9.11 -13.95
C ALA A 175 -7.59 -8.56 -14.87
N PRO A 176 -7.76 -8.64 -16.22
CA PRO A 176 -6.72 -8.22 -17.15
C PRO A 176 -6.34 -6.75 -17.02
N THR A 177 -5.15 -6.39 -17.43
CA THR A 177 -4.68 -5.00 -17.47
C THR A 177 -5.62 -4.15 -18.34
N GLY A 178 -6.02 -2.99 -17.80
CA GLY A 178 -6.96 -2.09 -18.49
C GLY A 178 -8.42 -2.50 -18.40
N SER A 179 -8.78 -3.49 -17.56
CA SER A 179 -10.17 -3.89 -17.28
C SER A 179 -10.93 -2.96 -16.34
N GLY A 180 -10.28 -1.90 -15.82
CA GLY A 180 -10.89 -0.98 -14.88
C GLY A 180 -10.71 -1.35 -13.40
N LYS A 181 -9.67 -2.11 -13.06
CA LYS A 181 -9.36 -2.53 -11.69
C LYS A 181 -9.35 -1.37 -10.69
N SER A 182 -8.73 -0.23 -11.01
CA SER A 182 -8.69 0.92 -10.10
C SER A 182 -10.07 1.47 -9.74
N ASN A 183 -10.98 1.56 -10.72
CA ASN A 183 -12.35 1.97 -10.45
C ASN A 183 -13.13 0.94 -9.63
N LEU A 184 -12.85 -0.35 -9.87
CA LEU A 184 -13.42 -1.42 -9.08
C LEU A 184 -12.88 -1.40 -7.64
N ALA A 185 -11.58 -1.17 -7.45
CA ALA A 185 -10.96 -1.00 -6.15
C ALA A 185 -11.65 0.10 -5.34
N LEU A 186 -11.78 1.28 -5.94
CA LEU A 186 -12.48 2.41 -5.32
C LEU A 186 -13.91 2.06 -4.92
N ASN A 187 -14.66 1.42 -5.82
CA ASN A 187 -16.05 1.02 -5.52
C ASN A 187 -16.15 0.05 -4.33
N LEU A 188 -15.30 -0.99 -4.33
CA LEU A 188 -15.27 -1.97 -3.25
C LEU A 188 -14.83 -1.33 -1.92
N SER A 189 -13.82 -0.44 -1.96
CA SER A 189 -13.37 0.29 -0.78
C SER A 189 -14.47 1.17 -0.19
N LEU A 190 -15.21 1.90 -1.03
CA LEU A 190 -16.30 2.75 -0.58
C LEU A 190 -17.50 1.96 -0.03
N LYS A 191 -17.73 0.72 -0.50
CA LYS A 191 -18.74 -0.16 0.08
C LYS A 191 -18.36 -0.60 1.49
N PHE A 192 -17.12 -1.04 1.69
CA PHE A 192 -16.65 -1.42 3.02
C PHE A 192 -16.50 -0.24 3.98
N LEU A 193 -16.29 0.96 3.45
CA LEU A 193 -16.13 2.17 4.27
C LEU A 193 -17.38 2.52 5.09
N GLU A 194 -18.54 1.95 4.78
CA GLU A 194 -19.75 2.08 5.62
C GLU A 194 -19.54 1.50 7.03
N HIS A 195 -18.62 0.55 7.17
CA HIS A 195 -18.32 -0.15 8.42
C HIS A 195 -16.85 -0.04 8.83
N ALA A 196 -16.07 0.73 8.09
CA ALA A 196 -14.65 0.97 8.35
C ALA A 196 -14.37 2.46 8.58
N ASP A 197 -13.20 2.75 9.15
CA ASP A 197 -12.81 4.12 9.48
C ASP A 197 -11.93 4.77 8.41
N LYS A 198 -11.18 3.97 7.63
CA LYS A 198 -10.19 4.45 6.65
C LYS A 198 -10.05 3.53 5.46
N VAL A 199 -9.52 4.09 4.38
CA VAL A 199 -9.09 3.34 3.18
C VAL A 199 -7.60 3.53 2.95
N PHE A 200 -6.90 2.42 2.71
CA PHE A 200 -5.52 2.38 2.26
C PHE A 200 -5.46 1.71 0.88
N GLU A 201 -5.06 2.45 -0.14
CA GLU A 201 -4.73 1.89 -1.45
C GLU A 201 -3.22 1.80 -1.61
N ILE A 202 -2.71 0.59 -1.74
CA ILE A 202 -1.29 0.27 -1.66
C ILE A 202 -0.79 -0.23 -3.01
N TYR A 203 0.20 0.45 -3.56
CA TYR A 203 0.76 0.23 -4.88
C TYR A 203 2.22 -0.23 -4.84
N PRO A 204 2.71 -0.99 -5.85
CA PRO A 204 4.10 -1.43 -5.89
C PRO A 204 5.10 -0.27 -6.05
N PHE A 205 4.69 0.83 -6.67
CA PHE A 205 5.55 1.97 -6.97
C PHE A 205 4.86 3.29 -6.64
N ASN A 206 5.63 4.27 -6.19
CA ASN A 206 5.15 5.61 -5.86
C ASN A 206 4.46 6.31 -7.04
N THR A 207 4.96 6.10 -8.26
CA THR A 207 4.37 6.67 -9.48
C THR A 207 2.95 6.19 -9.76
N LEU A 208 2.62 4.96 -9.39
CA LEU A 208 1.25 4.44 -9.51
C LEU A 208 0.31 5.07 -8.47
N ALA A 209 0.78 5.33 -7.26
CA ALA A 209 0.01 6.04 -6.26
C ALA A 209 -0.34 7.47 -6.73
N GLU A 210 0.62 8.17 -7.33
CA GLU A 210 0.41 9.51 -7.89
C GLU A 210 -0.54 9.47 -9.10
N GLN A 211 -0.40 8.50 -9.99
CA GLN A 211 -1.31 8.32 -11.13
C GLN A 211 -2.75 8.03 -10.67
N ASN A 212 -2.93 7.20 -9.65
CA ASN A 212 -4.25 6.93 -9.11
C ASN A 212 -4.82 8.14 -8.35
N ARG A 213 -3.99 8.94 -7.67
CA ARG A 213 -4.40 10.24 -7.13
C ARG A 213 -5.05 11.11 -8.22
N HIS A 214 -4.42 11.20 -9.38
CA HIS A 214 -4.98 11.96 -10.50
C HIS A 214 -6.33 11.40 -10.98
N THR A 215 -6.50 10.08 -10.96
CA THR A 215 -7.79 9.45 -11.26
C THR A 215 -8.85 9.84 -10.22
N LEU A 216 -8.51 9.83 -8.93
CA LEU A 216 -9.40 10.28 -7.86
C LEU A 216 -9.74 11.78 -7.99
N GLU A 217 -8.82 12.61 -8.45
CA GLU A 217 -9.05 14.02 -8.72
C GLU A 217 -10.10 14.25 -9.83
N THR A 218 -10.24 13.35 -10.78
CA THR A 218 -11.32 13.46 -11.80
C THR A 218 -12.71 13.25 -11.20
N ILE A 219 -12.81 12.50 -10.09
CA ILE A 219 -14.07 12.18 -9.41
C ILE A 219 -14.34 13.18 -8.29
N PHE A 220 -13.36 13.40 -7.41
CA PHE A 220 -13.51 14.18 -6.18
C PHE A 220 -12.94 15.60 -6.26
N GLY A 221 -12.17 15.95 -7.30
CA GLY A 221 -11.39 17.19 -7.37
C GLY A 221 -12.21 18.49 -7.36
N LYS A 222 -13.53 18.43 -7.65
CA LYS A 222 -14.44 19.57 -7.55
C LYS A 222 -15.15 19.66 -6.20
N THR A 223 -14.78 18.83 -5.24
CA THR A 223 -15.41 18.74 -3.93
C THR A 223 -14.35 18.81 -2.84
N GLU A 224 -14.79 19.13 -1.63
CA GLU A 224 -13.89 19.12 -0.45
C GLU A 224 -13.35 17.73 -0.09
N ALA A 225 -13.97 16.66 -0.58
CA ALA A 225 -13.51 15.29 -0.32
C ALA A 225 -12.09 15.03 -0.85
N ILE A 226 -11.61 15.81 -1.82
CA ILE A 226 -10.24 15.69 -2.32
C ILE A 226 -9.18 16.01 -1.26
N ASN A 227 -9.51 16.85 -0.29
CA ASN A 227 -8.62 17.21 0.81
C ASN A 227 -8.44 16.08 1.83
N ASP A 228 -9.38 15.14 1.84
CA ASP A 228 -9.35 13.94 2.68
C ASP A 228 -8.54 12.79 2.07
N ILE A 229 -8.04 12.96 0.84
CA ILE A 229 -7.26 11.98 0.09
C ILE A 229 -5.78 12.37 0.10
N ALA A 230 -4.92 11.58 0.71
CA ALA A 230 -3.50 11.84 0.80
C ALA A 230 -2.65 10.80 0.07
N VAL A 231 -1.57 11.24 -0.57
CA VAL A 231 -0.49 10.36 -1.04
C VAL A 231 0.63 10.38 -0.02
N VAL A 232 0.89 9.25 0.62
CA VAL A 232 1.92 9.10 1.64
C VAL A 232 3.01 8.16 1.15
N ASN A 233 4.10 8.73 0.66
CA ASN A 233 5.28 8.02 0.20
C ASN A 233 6.55 8.87 0.44
N SER A 234 7.72 8.35 0.14
CA SER A 234 8.99 9.06 0.37
C SER A 234 9.23 10.28 -0.52
N LEU A 235 8.45 10.47 -1.57
CA LEU A 235 8.68 11.50 -2.60
C LEU A 235 7.66 12.64 -2.55
N THR A 236 6.45 12.39 -2.08
CA THR A 236 5.37 13.38 -2.11
C THR A 236 5.58 14.46 -1.05
N PRO A 237 5.46 15.74 -1.41
CA PRO A 237 5.52 16.85 -0.45
C PRO A 237 4.43 16.74 0.63
N ILE A 238 4.73 17.29 1.80
CA ILE A 238 3.78 17.39 2.91
C ILE A 238 2.73 18.45 2.54
N ARG A 239 1.46 18.07 2.60
CA ARG A 239 0.33 18.98 2.39
C ARG A 239 -0.63 18.85 3.56
N GLY A 240 -1.02 19.98 4.15
CA GLY A 240 -2.03 20.05 5.21
C GLY A 240 -3.44 20.28 4.64
N ARG A 241 -4.42 20.27 5.53
CA ARG A 241 -5.85 20.45 5.18
C ARG A 241 -6.31 21.89 5.25
N GLY A 242 -5.56 22.77 5.92
CA GLY A 242 -5.91 24.18 6.14
C GLY A 242 -5.41 25.13 5.06
N ASN A 243 -5.57 26.41 5.31
CA ASN A 243 -5.04 27.48 4.46
C ASN A 243 -3.65 27.88 4.92
N VAL A 244 -2.64 27.71 4.08
CA VAL A 244 -1.23 28.07 4.34
C VAL A 244 -1.06 29.54 4.67
N GLU A 245 -1.91 30.43 4.10
CA GLU A 245 -1.76 31.88 4.20
C GLU A 245 -2.13 32.43 5.59
N GLU A 246 -2.93 31.71 6.38
CA GLU A 246 -3.39 32.16 7.69
C GLU A 246 -2.31 32.01 8.76
N ASP A 247 -1.70 30.84 8.88
CA ASP A 247 -0.59 30.54 9.80
C ASP A 247 0.29 29.43 9.21
N PRO A 248 1.33 29.77 8.46
CA PRO A 248 2.19 28.78 7.81
C PRO A 248 2.87 27.80 8.78
N GLU A 249 3.28 28.27 9.96
CA GLU A 249 3.99 27.42 10.92
C GLU A 249 3.05 26.37 11.52
N LYS A 250 1.85 26.77 11.91
CA LYS A 250 0.80 25.88 12.39
C LYS A 250 0.42 24.87 11.31
N TYR A 251 0.16 25.33 10.09
CA TYR A 251 -0.19 24.50 8.94
C TYR A 251 0.83 23.37 8.69
N TYR A 252 2.13 23.68 8.68
CA TYR A 252 3.15 22.67 8.45
C TYR A 252 3.33 21.72 9.62
N LYS A 253 3.15 22.15 10.86
CA LYS A 253 3.19 21.28 12.05
C LYS A 253 2.04 20.28 12.03
N GLU A 254 0.83 20.72 11.76
CA GLU A 254 -0.36 19.87 11.63
C GLU A 254 -0.18 18.88 10.48
N ALA A 255 0.22 19.36 9.31
CA ALA A 255 0.44 18.52 8.14
C ALA A 255 1.52 17.45 8.36
N LEU A 256 2.56 17.78 9.13
CA LEU A 256 3.59 16.81 9.51
C LEU A 256 3.03 15.72 10.43
N LEU A 257 2.26 16.09 11.45
CA LEU A 257 1.61 15.14 12.34
C LEU A 257 0.62 14.25 11.58
N ASP A 258 -0.24 14.84 10.77
CA ASP A 258 -1.20 14.10 9.95
C ASP A 258 -0.51 13.07 9.07
N ARG A 259 0.63 13.45 8.47
CA ARG A 259 1.42 12.53 7.66
C ARG A 259 2.09 11.43 8.47
N GLN A 260 2.69 11.77 9.62
CA GLN A 260 3.39 10.83 10.49
C GLN A 260 2.43 9.78 11.07
N PHE A 261 1.25 10.22 11.48
CA PHE A 261 0.25 9.35 12.09
C PHE A 261 -0.84 8.89 11.12
N LEU A 262 -0.71 9.16 9.81
CA LEU A 262 -1.67 8.75 8.79
C LEU A 262 -3.11 9.20 9.11
N ASN A 263 -3.28 10.45 9.58
CA ASN A 263 -4.58 11.02 9.95
C ASN A 263 -5.41 11.46 8.74
N TYR A 264 -5.45 10.66 7.70
CA TYR A 264 -6.27 10.92 6.51
C TYR A 264 -7.31 9.81 6.35
N PRO A 265 -8.53 10.17 5.89
CA PRO A 265 -9.58 9.20 5.59
C PRO A 265 -9.22 8.21 4.47
N PHE A 266 -8.54 8.71 3.45
CA PHE A 266 -8.18 7.93 2.26
C PHE A 266 -6.69 8.11 1.94
N ILE A 267 -5.93 7.03 1.96
CA ILE A 267 -4.47 7.04 1.87
C ILE A 267 -4.02 6.20 0.68
N LEU A 268 -3.30 6.83 -0.25
CA LEU A 268 -2.57 6.13 -1.29
C LEU A 268 -1.11 6.02 -0.86
N SER A 269 -0.56 4.82 -0.90
CA SER A 269 0.81 4.60 -0.43
C SER A 269 1.51 3.49 -1.22
N SER A 270 2.78 3.24 -0.89
CA SER A 270 3.54 2.17 -1.51
C SER A 270 3.56 0.92 -0.62
N HIS A 271 3.78 -0.24 -1.26
CA HIS A 271 4.02 -1.51 -0.57
C HIS A 271 5.12 -1.38 0.49
N VAL A 272 6.19 -0.65 0.19
CA VAL A 272 7.31 -0.45 1.13
C VAL A 272 6.83 0.25 2.40
N THR A 273 6.07 1.33 2.28
CA THR A 273 5.54 2.07 3.43
C THR A 273 4.59 1.21 4.25
N PHE A 274 3.65 0.52 3.59
CA PHE A 274 2.67 -0.34 4.27
C PHE A 274 3.33 -1.48 5.05
N PHE A 275 4.25 -2.21 4.41
CA PHE A 275 4.94 -3.32 5.10
C PHE A 275 5.95 -2.86 6.15
N ARG A 276 6.50 -1.64 6.04
CA ARG A 276 7.26 -1.05 7.14
C ARG A 276 6.38 -0.79 8.36
N THR A 277 5.15 -0.32 8.17
CA THR A 277 4.19 -0.15 9.27
C THR A 277 3.85 -1.50 9.91
N LEU A 278 3.73 -2.57 9.13
CA LEU A 278 3.44 -3.91 9.64
C LEU A 278 4.66 -4.59 10.29
N PHE A 279 5.85 -4.46 9.73
CA PHE A 279 7.03 -5.27 10.10
C PHE A 279 8.23 -4.46 10.58
N GLY A 280 8.27 -3.17 10.35
CA GLY A 280 9.37 -2.31 10.76
C GLY A 280 9.57 -2.30 12.27
N THR A 281 10.80 -2.04 12.71
CA THR A 281 11.18 -1.99 14.13
C THR A 281 11.49 -0.57 14.60
N GLY A 282 11.58 0.37 13.67
CA GLY A 282 11.78 1.78 13.97
C GLY A 282 10.55 2.41 14.61
N LYS A 283 10.76 3.38 15.50
CA LYS A 283 9.67 4.14 16.11
C LYS A 283 8.73 4.73 15.06
N GLU A 284 9.32 5.35 14.01
CA GLU A 284 8.57 5.97 12.91
C GLU A 284 7.77 4.97 12.05
N ASP A 285 8.21 3.72 12.01
CA ASP A 285 7.51 2.67 11.27
C ASP A 285 6.25 2.20 12.01
N ILE A 286 6.29 2.20 13.35
CA ILE A 286 5.25 1.59 14.18
C ILE A 286 4.20 2.61 14.65
N MET A 287 4.55 3.88 14.79
CA MET A 287 3.72 4.88 15.47
C MET A 287 2.33 5.09 14.82
N SER A 288 2.18 4.79 13.54
CA SER A 288 0.89 4.85 12.83
C SER A 288 0.16 3.50 12.75
N PHE A 289 0.66 2.45 13.40
CA PHE A 289 0.11 1.10 13.29
C PHE A 289 -1.37 1.02 13.74
N PHE A 290 -1.77 1.77 14.77
CA PHE A 290 -3.15 1.81 15.25
C PHE A 290 -4.16 2.28 14.19
N GLN A 291 -3.72 3.02 13.18
CA GLN A 291 -4.58 3.50 12.09
C GLN A 291 -5.05 2.40 11.13
N LEU A 292 -4.43 1.23 11.22
CA LEU A 292 -4.86 0.05 10.45
C LEU A 292 -6.09 -0.63 11.06
N LEU A 293 -6.43 -0.32 12.32
CA LEU A 293 -7.65 -0.84 12.93
C LEU A 293 -8.87 -0.41 12.14
N ASN A 294 -9.79 -1.35 11.95
CA ASN A 294 -11.08 -1.11 11.30
C ASN A 294 -10.94 -0.40 9.94
N SER A 295 -9.98 -0.85 9.11
CA SER A 295 -9.68 -0.23 7.82
C SER A 295 -9.94 -1.14 6.63
N VAL A 296 -10.06 -0.52 5.47
CA VAL A 296 -10.05 -1.20 4.16
C VAL A 296 -8.66 -1.05 3.55
N VAL A 297 -8.05 -2.15 3.15
CA VAL A 297 -6.73 -2.15 2.51
C VAL A 297 -6.83 -2.79 1.13
N VAL A 298 -6.52 -2.02 0.09
CA VAL A 298 -6.36 -2.52 -1.27
C VAL A 298 -4.89 -2.75 -1.55
N LEU A 299 -4.51 -3.98 -1.89
CA LEU A 299 -3.16 -4.33 -2.31
C LEU A 299 -3.17 -4.57 -3.82
N ASP A 300 -2.67 -3.60 -4.60
CA ASP A 300 -2.61 -3.73 -6.06
C ASP A 300 -1.28 -4.31 -6.50
N GLU A 301 -1.33 -5.12 -7.58
CA GLU A 301 -0.17 -5.76 -8.23
C GLU A 301 0.74 -6.52 -7.22
N ILE A 302 0.15 -7.33 -6.35
CA ILE A 302 0.87 -8.07 -5.29
C ILE A 302 1.92 -9.04 -5.85
N GLN A 303 1.79 -9.47 -7.11
CA GLN A 303 2.76 -10.33 -7.79
C GLN A 303 4.16 -9.68 -7.95
N SER A 304 4.30 -8.40 -7.68
CA SER A 304 5.60 -7.73 -7.62
C SER A 304 6.52 -8.29 -6.51
N TYR A 305 5.96 -9.01 -5.53
CA TYR A 305 6.73 -9.69 -4.49
C TYR A 305 7.31 -11.02 -4.95
N ARG A 306 8.39 -11.43 -4.27
CA ARG A 306 9.02 -12.74 -4.50
C ARG A 306 8.08 -13.87 -4.09
N ASN A 307 7.88 -14.84 -4.95
CA ASN A 307 6.97 -15.97 -4.72
C ASN A 307 7.34 -16.82 -3.48
N ALA A 308 8.61 -16.81 -3.07
CA ALA A 308 9.11 -17.63 -1.97
C ALA A 308 8.51 -17.32 -0.58
N ILE A 309 7.89 -16.14 -0.40
CA ILE A 309 7.32 -15.70 0.90
C ILE A 309 5.82 -15.43 0.83
N TRP A 310 5.15 -15.89 -0.21
CA TRP A 310 3.72 -15.58 -0.39
C TRP A 310 2.83 -16.28 0.62
N THR A 311 3.15 -17.51 0.98
CA THR A 311 2.40 -18.26 1.99
C THR A 311 2.43 -17.53 3.34
N GLU A 312 3.61 -17.09 3.76
CA GLU A 312 3.81 -16.34 5.00
C GLU A 312 3.07 -14.99 4.98
N ILE A 313 3.14 -14.27 3.85
CA ILE A 313 2.42 -13.01 3.67
C ILE A 313 0.91 -13.25 3.80
N MET A 314 0.36 -14.26 3.16
CA MET A 314 -1.08 -14.52 3.19
C MET A 314 -1.57 -14.94 4.57
N ILE A 315 -0.84 -15.81 5.27
CA ILE A 315 -1.19 -16.21 6.64
C ILE A 315 -1.14 -14.99 7.58
N PHE A 316 -0.13 -14.15 7.43
CA PHE A 316 0.00 -12.94 8.24
C PHE A 316 -1.12 -11.92 7.94
N LEU A 317 -1.43 -11.68 6.67
CA LEU A 317 -2.51 -10.77 6.28
C LEU A 317 -3.88 -11.27 6.76
N ASN A 318 -4.12 -12.58 6.76
CA ASN A 318 -5.35 -13.14 7.31
C ASN A 318 -5.47 -12.87 8.81
N SER A 319 -4.42 -13.17 9.57
CA SER A 319 -4.39 -12.87 11.01
C SER A 319 -4.54 -11.38 11.30
N CYS A 320 -3.89 -10.53 10.48
CA CYS A 320 -4.01 -9.08 10.55
C CYS A 320 -5.46 -8.64 10.32
N ALA A 321 -6.10 -9.16 9.28
CA ALA A 321 -7.47 -8.81 8.91
C ALA A 321 -8.47 -9.18 10.03
N GLU A 322 -8.35 -10.38 10.58
CA GLU A 322 -9.22 -10.84 11.68
C GLU A 322 -8.99 -10.05 12.97
N LEU A 323 -7.72 -9.92 13.43
CA LEU A 323 -7.39 -9.28 14.70
C LEU A 323 -7.65 -7.77 14.71
N MET A 324 -7.51 -7.12 13.57
CA MET A 324 -7.65 -5.67 13.44
C MET A 324 -8.96 -5.24 12.76
N ASN A 325 -9.85 -6.17 12.48
CA ASN A 325 -11.12 -5.96 11.74
C ASN A 325 -10.88 -5.23 10.40
N MET A 326 -9.92 -5.71 9.62
CA MET A 326 -9.58 -5.12 8.32
C MET A 326 -10.26 -5.87 7.18
N LYS A 327 -10.67 -5.15 6.15
CA LYS A 327 -11.09 -5.76 4.88
C LYS A 327 -9.96 -5.60 3.88
N ILE A 328 -9.40 -6.71 3.41
CA ILE A 328 -8.23 -6.70 2.51
C ILE A 328 -8.67 -7.13 1.11
N ILE A 329 -8.47 -6.26 0.13
CA ILE A 329 -8.77 -6.50 -1.28
C ILE A 329 -7.45 -6.66 -2.02
N ILE A 330 -7.17 -7.86 -2.51
CA ILE A 330 -5.95 -8.16 -3.28
C ILE A 330 -6.29 -8.14 -4.76
N MET A 331 -5.56 -7.35 -5.53
CA MET A 331 -5.79 -7.14 -6.95
C MET A 331 -4.58 -7.51 -7.79
N SER A 332 -4.81 -8.17 -8.91
CA SER A 332 -3.75 -8.48 -9.87
C SER A 332 -4.30 -8.80 -11.26
N ALA A 333 -3.43 -8.70 -12.27
CA ALA A 333 -3.73 -9.17 -13.62
C ALA A 333 -3.42 -10.65 -13.82
N THR A 334 -2.44 -11.18 -13.08
CA THR A 334 -1.94 -12.55 -13.21
C THR A 334 -1.48 -13.04 -11.85
N LEU A 335 -2.26 -13.88 -11.21
CA LEU A 335 -1.86 -14.49 -9.93
C LEU A 335 -2.00 -16.01 -10.00
N PRO A 336 -1.09 -16.75 -9.35
CA PRO A 336 -1.39 -18.11 -8.97
C PRO A 336 -2.58 -18.13 -8.02
N ASP A 337 -3.28 -19.25 -7.96
CA ASP A 337 -4.39 -19.42 -7.01
C ASP A 337 -3.88 -19.36 -5.57
N LEU A 338 -3.99 -18.18 -4.95
CA LEU A 338 -3.53 -17.93 -3.58
C LEU A 338 -4.23 -18.84 -2.55
N SER A 339 -5.44 -19.32 -2.84
CA SER A 339 -6.14 -20.24 -1.95
C SER A 339 -5.43 -21.59 -1.81
N GLN A 340 -4.68 -22.02 -2.84
CA GLN A 340 -3.87 -23.24 -2.80
C GLN A 340 -2.58 -23.08 -1.98
N LEU A 341 -2.06 -21.86 -1.86
CA LEU A 341 -0.83 -21.60 -1.10
C LEU A 341 -1.02 -21.69 0.41
N VAL A 342 -2.23 -21.54 0.89
CA VAL A 342 -2.54 -21.46 2.33
C VAL A 342 -3.20 -22.72 2.89
N ASP A 343 -3.28 -23.80 2.12
CA ASP A 343 -3.81 -25.11 2.55
C ASP A 343 -5.13 -25.01 3.35
N GLY A 344 -6.04 -24.13 2.92
CA GLY A 344 -7.32 -23.90 3.60
C GLY A 344 -7.25 -23.13 4.93
N LYS A 345 -6.08 -22.59 5.30
CA LYS A 345 -5.92 -21.80 6.54
C LYS A 345 -6.44 -20.36 6.43
N CYS A 346 -6.70 -19.88 5.22
CA CYS A 346 -7.26 -18.56 4.98
C CYS A 346 -8.48 -18.68 4.09
N ASN A 347 -9.57 -18.00 4.45
CA ASN A 347 -10.73 -17.86 3.58
C ASN A 347 -10.51 -16.68 2.64
N VAL A 348 -10.29 -16.95 1.35
CA VAL A 348 -10.10 -15.93 0.32
C VAL A 348 -11.27 -15.97 -0.65
N VAL A 349 -12.04 -14.90 -0.71
CA VAL A 349 -13.21 -14.80 -1.57
C VAL A 349 -12.82 -14.28 -2.95
N LYS A 350 -13.03 -15.08 -4.00
CA LYS A 350 -12.82 -14.65 -5.39
C LYS A 350 -14.04 -13.85 -5.87
N LEU A 351 -13.85 -12.54 -6.07
CA LEU A 351 -14.90 -11.65 -6.55
C LEU A 351 -15.17 -11.79 -8.06
N ILE A 352 -14.20 -12.27 -8.83
CA ILE A 352 -14.37 -12.68 -10.22
C ILE A 352 -14.26 -14.20 -10.28
N ARG A 353 -15.36 -14.88 -10.51
CA ARG A 353 -15.41 -16.34 -10.46
C ARG A 353 -14.68 -17.03 -11.61
N ASN A 354 -14.75 -16.41 -12.78
CA ASN A 354 -14.08 -16.92 -13.98
C ASN A 354 -13.29 -15.80 -14.65
N PRO A 355 -12.05 -15.52 -14.20
CA PRO A 355 -11.22 -14.47 -14.78
C PRO A 355 -10.82 -14.75 -16.23
N GLU A 356 -10.74 -16.03 -16.63
CA GLU A 356 -10.41 -16.43 -18.02
C GLU A 356 -11.43 -15.90 -19.03
N LYS A 357 -12.70 -15.79 -18.64
CA LYS A 357 -13.76 -15.19 -19.45
C LYS A 357 -13.36 -13.80 -19.98
N TYR A 358 -12.64 -13.03 -19.16
CA TYR A 358 -12.18 -11.68 -19.51
C TYR A 358 -10.79 -11.72 -20.13
N THR A 359 -9.86 -12.44 -19.53
CA THR A 359 -8.45 -12.48 -19.96
C THR A 359 -8.28 -13.05 -21.36
N LEU A 360 -9.04 -14.11 -21.71
CA LEU A 360 -9.01 -14.74 -23.02
C LEU A 360 -9.91 -14.06 -24.06
N HIS A 361 -10.72 -13.07 -23.65
CA HIS A 361 -11.56 -12.34 -24.59
C HIS A 361 -10.70 -11.58 -25.61
N PRO A 362 -11.00 -11.64 -26.93
CA PRO A 362 -10.19 -11.04 -27.98
C PRO A 362 -9.87 -9.55 -27.77
N THR A 363 -10.77 -8.79 -27.17
CA THR A 363 -10.57 -7.38 -26.83
C THR A 363 -9.39 -7.16 -25.86
N PHE A 364 -9.07 -8.11 -24.99
CA PHE A 364 -7.93 -8.06 -24.08
C PHE A 364 -6.75 -8.89 -24.60
N ALA A 365 -6.99 -10.10 -25.06
CA ALA A 365 -5.96 -11.03 -25.51
C ALA A 365 -5.18 -10.54 -26.74
N ASN A 366 -5.86 -9.89 -27.70
CA ASN A 366 -5.25 -9.44 -28.95
C ASN A 366 -4.56 -8.07 -28.87
N ARG A 367 -4.45 -7.48 -27.66
CA ARG A 367 -3.81 -6.17 -27.48
C ARG A 367 -2.29 -6.19 -27.54
N VAL A 368 -1.70 -7.37 -27.33
CA VAL A 368 -0.25 -7.55 -27.26
C VAL A 368 0.15 -8.69 -28.18
N ILE A 369 1.12 -8.44 -29.03
CA ILE A 369 1.80 -9.47 -29.83
C ILE A 369 3.21 -9.61 -29.27
N CYS A 370 3.52 -10.81 -28.74
CA CYS A 370 4.85 -11.10 -28.22
C CYS A 370 5.75 -11.62 -29.35
N ASN A 371 6.93 -11.01 -29.53
CA ASN A 371 7.99 -11.47 -30.39
C ASN A 371 9.21 -11.86 -29.53
N TYR A 372 9.66 -13.10 -29.65
CA TYR A 372 10.76 -13.66 -28.86
C TYR A 372 12.02 -13.92 -29.71
N GLU A 373 12.10 -13.41 -30.92
CA GLU A 373 13.23 -13.63 -31.84
C GLU A 373 14.57 -13.17 -31.26
N LEU A 374 14.57 -12.06 -30.53
CA LEU A 374 15.77 -11.55 -29.86
C LEU A 374 16.32 -12.51 -28.79
N LEU A 375 15.48 -13.36 -28.20
CA LEU A 375 15.88 -14.29 -27.15
C LEU A 375 16.56 -15.56 -27.66
N GLN A 376 16.55 -15.79 -28.96
CA GLN A 376 17.16 -17.00 -29.57
C GLN A 376 18.70 -16.99 -29.52
N GLU A 377 19.29 -15.82 -29.32
CA GLU A 377 20.73 -15.62 -29.20
C GLU A 377 21.05 -14.66 -28.08
N GLU A 378 22.33 -14.54 -27.70
CA GLU A 378 22.77 -13.58 -26.70
C GLU A 378 22.44 -12.13 -27.11
N ILE A 379 21.78 -11.39 -26.21
CA ILE A 379 21.40 -10.00 -26.43
C ILE A 379 22.53 -9.09 -26.01
N THR A 380 23.30 -8.58 -26.97
CA THR A 380 24.25 -7.48 -26.75
C THR A 380 23.60 -6.13 -27.02
N LEU A 381 24.15 -5.05 -26.46
CA LEU A 381 23.64 -3.68 -26.73
C LEU A 381 23.70 -3.31 -28.20
N ASP A 382 24.68 -3.80 -28.95
CA ASP A 382 24.81 -3.53 -30.39
C ASP A 382 23.77 -4.29 -31.21
N ARG A 383 23.43 -5.52 -30.81
CA ARG A 383 22.33 -6.27 -31.43
C ARG A 383 20.99 -5.62 -31.15
N LEU A 384 20.75 -5.22 -29.92
CA LEU A 384 19.54 -4.48 -29.54
C LEU A 384 19.44 -3.16 -30.32
N ARG A 385 20.54 -2.41 -30.44
CA ARG A 385 20.58 -1.17 -31.23
C ARG A 385 20.17 -1.41 -32.69
N ARG A 386 20.74 -2.40 -33.35
CA ARG A 386 20.38 -2.73 -34.75
C ARG A 386 18.90 -3.07 -34.87
N HIS A 387 18.39 -3.91 -33.98
CA HIS A 387 16.98 -4.28 -34.00
C HIS A 387 16.06 -3.07 -33.79
N VAL A 388 16.42 -2.13 -32.91
CA VAL A 388 15.65 -0.90 -32.69
C VAL A 388 15.68 -0.03 -33.93
N LEU A 389 16.84 0.18 -34.56
CA LEU A 389 16.97 0.98 -35.77
C LEU A 389 16.17 0.39 -36.94
N GLU A 390 16.19 -0.92 -37.13
CA GLU A 390 15.35 -1.63 -38.15
C GLU A 390 13.85 -1.38 -37.87
N ASN A 391 13.40 -1.49 -36.63
CA ASN A 391 12.01 -1.22 -36.26
C ASN A 391 11.64 0.26 -36.44
N MET A 392 12.56 1.19 -36.20
CA MET A 392 12.35 2.62 -36.44
C MET A 392 12.13 2.91 -37.93
N GLN A 393 12.94 2.33 -38.81
CA GLN A 393 12.79 2.48 -40.26
C GLN A 393 11.45 1.91 -40.78
N LEU A 394 11.03 0.74 -40.28
CA LEU A 394 9.74 0.13 -40.62
C LEU A 394 8.53 0.95 -40.19
N ARG A 395 8.67 1.80 -39.17
CA ARG A 395 7.58 2.53 -38.51
C ARG A 395 7.63 4.05 -38.65
N GLU A 396 8.56 4.58 -39.43
CA GLU A 396 8.83 6.02 -39.59
C GLU A 396 7.59 6.86 -39.94
N LYS A 397 6.64 6.27 -40.69
CA LYS A 397 5.39 6.94 -41.10
C LYS A 397 4.18 6.65 -40.20
N SER A 398 4.35 5.87 -39.14
CA SER A 398 3.19 5.35 -38.35
C SER A 398 2.88 6.15 -37.09
N GLY A 399 3.69 7.15 -36.73
CA GLY A 399 3.60 7.82 -35.41
C GLY A 399 3.88 6.88 -34.24
N ALA A 400 4.56 5.75 -34.51
CA ALA A 400 4.83 4.73 -33.50
C ALA A 400 5.75 5.23 -32.40
N LYS A 401 5.56 4.72 -31.20
CA LYS A 401 6.42 4.97 -30.02
C LYS A 401 7.15 3.68 -29.66
N ILE A 402 8.43 3.76 -29.36
CA ILE A 402 9.27 2.65 -28.95
C ILE A 402 9.71 2.87 -27.51
N LEU A 403 9.32 1.98 -26.61
CA LEU A 403 9.77 1.97 -25.23
C LEU A 403 10.77 0.84 -25.03
N ILE A 404 11.94 1.18 -24.50
CA ILE A 404 12.99 0.21 -24.19
C ILE A 404 13.26 0.29 -22.69
N THR A 405 13.11 -0.83 -22.00
CA THR A 405 13.23 -0.89 -20.54
C THR A 405 14.50 -1.63 -20.14
N PHE A 406 15.28 -1.05 -19.24
CA PHE A 406 16.49 -1.64 -18.68
C PHE A 406 16.37 -1.80 -17.17
N ILE A 407 16.94 -2.89 -16.63
CA ILE A 407 16.99 -3.13 -15.17
C ILE A 407 18.03 -2.24 -14.50
N LYS A 408 19.17 -1.96 -15.18
CA LYS A 408 20.26 -1.16 -14.64
C LYS A 408 20.29 0.22 -15.31
N LYS A 409 20.38 1.29 -14.51
CA LYS A 409 20.52 2.67 -14.99
C LYS A 409 21.69 2.83 -15.94
N GLN A 410 22.86 2.30 -15.58
CA GLN A 410 24.06 2.42 -16.41
C GLN A 410 23.84 1.85 -17.81
N THR A 411 23.19 0.70 -17.92
CA THR A 411 22.87 0.09 -19.21
C THR A 411 21.93 0.96 -20.05
N ALA A 412 20.97 1.64 -19.39
CA ALA A 412 20.09 2.60 -20.06
C ALA A 412 20.87 3.81 -20.59
N TYR A 413 21.79 4.37 -19.79
CA TYR A 413 22.69 5.45 -20.22
C TYR A 413 23.58 5.05 -21.41
N ASP A 414 24.23 3.89 -21.31
CA ASP A 414 25.12 3.40 -22.38
C ASP A 414 24.35 3.17 -23.68
N PHE A 415 23.15 2.61 -23.57
CA PHE A 415 22.29 2.39 -24.75
C PHE A 415 21.78 3.72 -25.33
N PHE A 416 21.39 4.67 -24.49
CA PHE A 416 20.94 6.00 -24.91
C PHE A 416 22.02 6.71 -25.72
N HIS A 417 23.27 6.72 -25.25
CA HIS A 417 24.39 7.33 -25.95
C HIS A 417 24.67 6.65 -27.30
N ARG A 418 24.67 5.31 -27.34
CA ARG A 418 24.84 4.56 -28.60
C ARG A 418 23.72 4.85 -29.60
N MET A 419 22.48 5.01 -29.15
CA MET A 419 21.35 5.38 -30.00
C MET A 419 21.48 6.82 -30.51
N LYS A 420 21.86 7.75 -29.64
CA LYS A 420 22.07 9.17 -30.00
C LYS A 420 23.14 9.32 -31.07
N GLU A 421 24.25 8.61 -30.94
CA GLU A 421 25.31 8.57 -31.94
C GLU A 421 24.83 7.99 -33.29
N ALA A 422 24.05 6.90 -33.23
CA ALA A 422 23.56 6.23 -34.44
C ALA A 422 22.48 7.02 -35.20
N LEU A 423 21.65 7.79 -34.50
CA LEU A 423 20.56 8.59 -35.09
C LEU A 423 21.08 9.91 -35.69
N GLY A 424 22.17 10.49 -35.14
CA GLY A 424 22.65 11.80 -35.56
C GLY A 424 21.67 12.95 -35.26
N GLU A 425 22.05 14.16 -35.64
CA GLU A 425 21.27 15.39 -35.36
C GLU A 425 20.04 15.59 -36.28
N GLN A 426 19.99 14.90 -37.40
CA GLN A 426 18.93 15.07 -38.42
C GLN A 426 17.81 14.05 -38.34
N SER A 427 17.77 13.23 -37.28
CA SER A 427 16.73 12.21 -37.12
C SER A 427 15.36 12.83 -36.79
N GLU A 428 14.30 12.37 -37.42
CA GLU A 428 12.91 12.69 -37.08
C GLU A 428 12.48 12.09 -35.73
N TRP A 429 13.19 11.10 -35.23
CA TRP A 429 12.92 10.46 -33.95
C TRP A 429 13.46 11.26 -32.76
N GLN A 430 12.60 11.53 -31.82
CA GLN A 430 13.00 12.12 -30.53
C GLN A 430 13.39 11.02 -29.55
N LEU A 431 14.65 11.05 -29.11
CA LEU A 431 15.16 10.13 -28.11
C LEU A 431 15.06 10.78 -26.72
N LYS A 432 14.42 10.10 -25.79
CA LYS A 432 14.29 10.53 -24.39
C LYS A 432 14.82 9.44 -23.47
N LEU A 433 15.55 9.83 -22.44
CA LEU A 433 16.00 8.95 -21.37
C LEU A 433 15.23 9.31 -20.11
N LEU A 434 14.72 8.26 -19.42
CA LEU A 434 14.04 8.37 -18.13
C LEU A 434 14.65 7.37 -17.16
N THR A 435 15.07 7.84 -15.99
CA THR A 435 15.70 7.01 -14.97
C THR A 435 15.08 7.19 -13.59
N GLY A 436 15.52 6.38 -12.64
CA GLY A 436 15.08 6.52 -11.24
C GLY A 436 15.61 7.79 -10.55
N ASP A 437 16.61 8.46 -11.13
CA ASP A 437 17.23 9.66 -10.55
C ASP A 437 16.52 10.96 -10.99
N ASP A 438 15.69 10.89 -12.04
CA ASP A 438 14.96 12.06 -12.52
C ASP A 438 13.89 12.49 -11.52
N SER A 439 13.77 13.77 -11.26
CA SER A 439 12.73 14.36 -10.43
C SER A 439 11.33 14.13 -11.01
N ILE A 440 10.29 14.30 -10.20
CA ILE A 440 8.88 14.20 -10.66
C ILE A 440 8.64 15.19 -11.81
N TYR A 441 9.13 16.41 -11.67
CA TYR A 441 8.97 17.46 -12.69
C TYR A 441 9.62 17.08 -14.03
N GLU A 442 10.83 16.54 -14.01
CA GLU A 442 11.53 16.08 -15.21
C GLU A 442 10.78 14.93 -15.89
N ARG A 443 10.30 13.96 -15.10
CA ARG A 443 9.50 12.85 -15.61
C ARG A 443 8.21 13.31 -16.27
N GLU A 444 7.46 14.22 -15.63
CA GLU A 444 6.24 14.79 -16.20
C GLU A 444 6.54 15.55 -17.50
N SER A 445 7.61 16.32 -17.55
CA SER A 445 8.01 17.06 -18.75
C SER A 445 8.30 16.15 -19.95
N ILE A 446 8.80 14.93 -19.70
CA ILE A 446 9.06 13.92 -20.73
C ILE A 446 7.78 13.17 -21.12
N LEU A 447 6.96 12.76 -20.12
CA LEU A 447 5.83 11.88 -20.35
C LEU A 447 4.59 12.60 -20.89
N LYS A 448 4.32 13.83 -20.42
CA LYS A 448 3.13 14.59 -20.81
C LYS A 448 2.99 14.80 -22.31
N PRO A 449 4.02 15.25 -23.06
CA PRO A 449 3.94 15.36 -24.52
C PRO A 449 3.74 14.01 -25.24
N ILE A 450 4.21 12.91 -24.63
CA ILE A 450 4.03 11.57 -25.18
C ILE A 450 2.57 11.11 -25.03
N GLN A 451 1.90 11.51 -23.95
CA GLN A 451 0.49 11.16 -23.67
C GLN A 451 -0.49 12.00 -24.50
N GLU A 452 -0.22 13.28 -24.67
CA GLU A 452 -1.08 14.22 -25.41
C GLU A 452 -1.14 13.92 -26.92
N ASN A 453 -0.18 13.18 -27.45
CA ASN A 453 -0.12 12.78 -28.86
C ASN A 453 -0.65 11.35 -29.11
N VAL A 454 -1.52 10.84 -28.27
CA VAL A 454 -2.30 9.60 -28.42
C VAL A 454 -3.77 9.99 -28.64
#